data_81bd6cc670ecb5258ba662f7c1b9efba
#
_entry.id   81bd6cc670ecb5258ba662f7c1b9efba
#
_cell.length_a   1.000
_cell.length_b   1.000
_cell.length_c   1.000
_cell.angle_alpha   90.00
_cell.angle_beta   90.00
_cell.angle_gamma   90.00
#
_symmetry.space_group_name_H-M   'P 1'
#
loop_
_entity.id
_entity.type
_entity.pdbx_description
1 polymer ?
#
loop_
_entity_poly.entity_id
_entity_poly.type
_entity_poly.pdbx_seq_one_letter_code
_entity_poly.pdbx_strand_id
1 'polypeptide(L)'
;MKFVSCAVLLFAVLPLQAQLAYSGSVVDAATGAPVPFVNIGVVNRAIGTVSNEEGDFLLEFRLEEVGPADVLRISSLGYEATEIPLSRLEQTTKHFTFRLNPAPIGLDEVIVSTAELFEVEEEVGYPNMMGRGIGYWKDSVALGGELGSRIRVDKGLRRLNALFFQVLDNPSDSVLLRVNVYQTDIKSTYPGTNANKTGKGILHTLRKGENLVVIDLRAAELWVSDDFIISLELLGVYGTERVGLSLPAGSSPGGESFRRYASQSRWERLEESVMGFSVQSTLYTDNPRRLPKARIVRKREKNETEISGYVFYAGNPLKEATLRNYTRNESVKTDKWGRFTTTVSKGDILSVSYPGLLEIVVEVEEPRNFNFQLKRN
;
A
#
# COMPACT_ATOMS: atom_id res chain seq x y z
N MET A 1 -37.68 -26.00 -66.27
CA MET A 1 -37.80 -25.68 -64.86
C MET A 1 -36.53 -25.02 -64.41
N LYS A 2 -36.54 -23.70 -64.18
CA LYS A 2 -35.38 -22.94 -63.69
C LYS A 2 -35.57 -22.74 -62.21
N PHE A 3 -34.70 -23.32 -61.39
CA PHE A 3 -34.66 -23.05 -59.94
C PHE A 3 -33.91 -21.73 -59.73
N VAL A 4 -34.62 -20.71 -59.18
CA VAL A 4 -34.03 -19.50 -58.67
C VAL A 4 -33.67 -19.77 -57.21
N SER A 5 -32.37 -19.84 -56.92
CA SER A 5 -31.87 -19.99 -55.57
C SER A 5 -31.80 -18.58 -54.95
N CYS A 6 -32.67 -18.32 -53.97
CA CYS A 6 -32.70 -17.06 -53.22
C CYS A 6 -31.71 -17.18 -52.06
N ALA A 7 -30.53 -16.57 -52.18
CA ALA A 7 -29.54 -16.51 -51.11
C ALA A 7 -29.99 -15.40 -50.10
N VAL A 8 -30.46 -15.83 -48.93
CA VAL A 8 -30.74 -14.91 -47.81
C VAL A 8 -29.41 -14.53 -47.15
N LEU A 9 -28.93 -13.32 -47.38
CA LEU A 9 -27.81 -12.72 -46.65
C LEU A 9 -28.26 -12.39 -45.22
N LEU A 10 -27.85 -13.20 -44.27
CA LEU A 10 -28.05 -12.91 -42.85
C LEU A 10 -27.00 -11.87 -42.45
N PHE A 11 -27.39 -10.59 -42.36
CA PHE A 11 -26.57 -9.55 -41.74
C PHE A 11 -26.53 -9.81 -40.24
N ALA A 12 -25.41 -10.33 -39.73
CA ALA A 12 -25.11 -10.39 -38.32
C ALA A 12 -24.89 -8.94 -37.86
N VAL A 13 -25.86 -8.32 -37.21
CA VAL A 13 -25.73 -7.04 -36.52
C VAL A 13 -24.93 -7.36 -35.27
N LEU A 14 -23.60 -7.14 -35.33
CA LEU A 14 -22.74 -7.13 -34.15
C LEU A 14 -23.14 -5.87 -33.35
N PRO A 15 -23.51 -6.01 -32.08
CA PRO A 15 -23.75 -4.84 -31.23
C PRO A 15 -22.46 -4.05 -31.13
N LEU A 16 -22.49 -2.82 -31.64
CA LEU A 16 -21.41 -1.85 -31.45
C LEU A 16 -21.43 -1.44 -29.98
N GLN A 17 -20.55 -2.05 -29.16
CA GLN A 17 -20.43 -1.67 -27.76
C GLN A 17 -19.77 -0.29 -27.70
N ALA A 18 -20.52 0.74 -27.36
CA ALA A 18 -20.01 2.08 -27.19
C ALA A 18 -19.18 2.15 -25.91
N GLN A 19 -17.85 2.18 -26.06
CA GLN A 19 -16.91 2.47 -24.96
C GLN A 19 -16.80 3.98 -24.83
N LEU A 20 -17.03 4.49 -23.63
CA LEU A 20 -16.79 5.88 -23.26
C LEU A 20 -15.42 6.02 -22.62
N ALA A 21 -14.70 7.06 -23.03
CA ALA A 21 -13.44 7.45 -22.44
C ALA A 21 -13.54 8.91 -21.99
N TYR A 22 -13.42 9.14 -20.70
CA TYR A 22 -13.32 10.48 -20.10
C TYR A 22 -11.86 10.71 -19.70
N SER A 23 -11.27 11.77 -20.22
CA SER A 23 -9.95 12.22 -19.81
C SER A 23 -10.04 13.56 -19.11
N GLY A 24 -9.03 13.94 -18.36
CA GLY A 24 -8.99 15.23 -17.71
C GLY A 24 -7.83 15.37 -16.76
N SER A 25 -7.88 16.46 -15.99
CA SER A 25 -6.89 16.75 -14.96
C SER A 25 -7.58 17.10 -13.65
N VAL A 26 -6.90 16.83 -12.55
CA VAL A 26 -7.33 17.21 -11.20
C VAL A 26 -6.34 18.24 -10.65
N VAL A 27 -6.85 19.37 -10.22
CA VAL A 27 -6.05 20.48 -9.68
C VAL A 27 -6.56 20.94 -8.32
N ASP A 28 -5.67 21.48 -7.52
CA ASP A 28 -5.97 22.16 -6.28
C ASP A 28 -6.76 23.44 -6.59
N ALA A 29 -7.91 23.63 -5.94
CA ALA A 29 -8.80 24.76 -6.21
C ALA A 29 -8.21 26.11 -5.80
N ALA A 30 -7.33 26.14 -4.80
CA ALA A 30 -6.74 27.36 -4.26
C ALA A 30 -5.50 27.79 -5.07
N THR A 31 -4.65 26.84 -5.48
CA THR A 31 -3.35 27.12 -6.11
C THR A 31 -3.34 26.88 -7.61
N GLY A 32 -4.27 26.05 -8.13
CA GLY A 32 -4.26 25.58 -9.52
C GLY A 32 -3.19 24.53 -9.81
N ALA A 33 -2.41 24.11 -8.81
CA ALA A 33 -1.38 23.08 -8.97
C ALA A 33 -2.03 21.69 -9.23
N PRO A 34 -1.39 20.80 -10.01
CA PRO A 34 -1.89 19.45 -10.20
C PRO A 34 -1.93 18.68 -8.89
N VAL A 35 -2.97 17.86 -8.70
CA VAL A 35 -3.09 16.94 -7.55
C VAL A 35 -2.81 15.52 -8.03
N PRO A 36 -1.68 14.92 -7.63
CA PRO A 36 -1.32 13.59 -8.07
C PRO A 36 -2.11 12.49 -7.36
N PHE A 37 -2.23 11.36 -8.02
CA PHE A 37 -2.77 10.11 -7.47
C PHE A 37 -4.16 10.25 -6.83
N VAL A 38 -5.02 11.03 -7.45
CA VAL A 38 -6.41 11.21 -7.05
C VAL A 38 -7.24 10.00 -7.46
N ASN A 39 -8.05 9.51 -6.55
CA ASN A 39 -9.01 8.44 -6.81
C ASN A 39 -10.23 8.97 -7.55
N ILE A 40 -10.52 8.43 -8.72
CA ILE A 40 -11.65 8.79 -9.57
C ILE A 40 -12.42 7.51 -9.88
N GLY A 41 -13.66 7.39 -9.48
CA GLY A 41 -14.42 6.16 -9.72
C GLY A 41 -15.92 6.33 -9.52
N VAL A 42 -16.66 5.42 -10.11
CA VAL A 42 -18.11 5.32 -9.94
C VAL A 42 -18.40 4.61 -8.62
N VAL A 43 -19.10 5.28 -7.73
CA VAL A 43 -19.40 4.79 -6.38
C VAL A 43 -20.09 3.42 -6.45
N ASN A 44 -19.53 2.45 -5.72
CA ASN A 44 -20.02 1.07 -5.66
C ASN A 44 -19.96 0.27 -6.97
N ARG A 45 -19.24 0.75 -7.99
CA ARG A 45 -18.99 0.02 -9.24
C ARG A 45 -17.51 -0.34 -9.38
N ALA A 46 -17.20 -1.40 -10.12
CA ALA A 46 -15.82 -1.74 -10.46
C ALA A 46 -15.30 -0.89 -11.64
N ILE A 47 -15.58 0.40 -11.60
CA ILE A 47 -15.23 1.38 -12.63
C ILE A 47 -14.50 2.52 -11.93
N GLY A 48 -13.23 2.68 -12.22
CA GLY A 48 -12.40 3.72 -11.60
C GLY A 48 -11.00 3.74 -12.16
N THR A 49 -10.31 4.83 -11.85
CA THR A 49 -8.92 5.08 -12.21
C THR A 49 -8.26 5.93 -11.14
N VAL A 50 -6.97 6.21 -11.31
CA VAL A 50 -6.19 7.12 -10.47
C VAL A 50 -5.46 8.10 -11.39
N SER A 51 -5.39 9.38 -11.00
CA SER A 51 -4.59 10.34 -11.75
C SER A 51 -3.09 10.05 -11.62
N ASN A 52 -2.31 10.43 -12.63
CA ASN A 52 -0.85 10.34 -12.63
C ASN A 52 -0.19 11.44 -11.77
N GLU A 53 1.14 11.59 -11.85
CA GLU A 53 1.91 12.61 -11.12
C GLU A 53 1.55 14.03 -11.54
N GLU A 54 1.15 14.24 -12.78
CA GLU A 54 0.70 15.51 -13.35
C GLU A 54 -0.78 15.80 -13.08
N GLY A 55 -1.46 14.93 -12.34
CA GLY A 55 -2.89 15.04 -12.04
C GLY A 55 -3.80 14.61 -13.17
N ASP A 56 -3.26 14.12 -14.30
CA ASP A 56 -4.05 13.69 -15.44
C ASP A 56 -4.64 12.31 -15.25
N PHE A 57 -5.83 12.07 -15.77
CA PHE A 57 -6.52 10.78 -15.68
C PHE A 57 -7.18 10.37 -16.99
N LEU A 58 -7.36 9.06 -17.14
CA LEU A 58 -8.20 8.43 -18.15
C LEU A 58 -9.15 7.44 -17.46
N LEU A 59 -10.44 7.63 -17.61
CA LEU A 59 -11.48 6.75 -17.10
C LEU A 59 -12.26 6.15 -18.27
N GLU A 60 -12.20 4.84 -18.43
CA GLU A 60 -12.86 4.10 -19.48
C GLU A 60 -13.91 3.14 -18.91
N PHE A 61 -15.10 3.13 -19.51
CA PHE A 61 -16.17 2.19 -19.17
C PHE A 61 -17.19 2.08 -20.31
N ARG A 62 -18.08 1.10 -20.22
CA ARG A 62 -19.18 0.95 -21.16
C ARG A 62 -20.43 1.58 -20.61
N LEU A 63 -21.24 2.20 -21.47
CA LEU A 63 -22.49 2.83 -21.07
C LEU A 63 -23.46 1.88 -20.37
N GLU A 64 -23.44 0.61 -20.75
CA GLU A 64 -24.29 -0.44 -20.15
C GLU A 64 -23.91 -0.80 -18.72
N GLU A 65 -22.68 -0.44 -18.27
CA GLU A 65 -22.18 -0.72 -16.92
C GLU A 65 -22.65 0.31 -15.90
N VAL A 66 -23.17 1.43 -16.36
CA VAL A 66 -23.58 2.55 -15.51
C VAL A 66 -24.99 3.02 -15.81
N GLY A 67 -25.64 3.62 -14.80
CA GLY A 67 -26.94 4.27 -14.92
C GLY A 67 -26.85 5.78 -14.71
N PRO A 68 -27.89 6.54 -15.12
CA PRO A 68 -27.90 8.00 -14.99
C PRO A 68 -27.88 8.48 -13.52
N ALA A 69 -28.28 7.63 -12.58
CA ALA A 69 -28.25 7.91 -11.14
C ALA A 69 -26.92 7.56 -10.47
N ASP A 70 -26.02 6.88 -11.17
CA ASP A 70 -24.71 6.57 -10.63
C ASP A 70 -23.88 7.85 -10.44
N VAL A 71 -23.00 7.83 -9.43
CA VAL A 71 -22.23 9.00 -9.00
C VAL A 71 -20.76 8.76 -9.23
N LEU A 72 -20.10 9.67 -9.94
CA LEU A 72 -18.64 9.74 -10.02
C LEU A 72 -18.15 10.47 -8.77
N ARG A 73 -17.23 9.84 -8.05
CA ARG A 73 -16.55 10.42 -6.89
C ARG A 73 -15.09 10.62 -7.18
N ILE A 74 -14.62 11.84 -6.90
CA ILE A 74 -13.24 12.27 -7.00
C ILE A 74 -12.74 12.56 -5.58
N SER A 75 -11.69 11.86 -5.12
CA SER A 75 -11.20 12.02 -3.75
C SER A 75 -9.70 11.82 -3.63
N SER A 76 -9.08 12.58 -2.74
CA SER A 76 -7.68 12.46 -2.38
C SER A 76 -7.49 12.78 -0.89
N LEU A 77 -6.44 12.25 -0.28
CA LEU A 77 -6.06 12.63 1.08
C LEU A 77 -5.74 14.12 1.13
N GLY A 78 -6.24 14.80 2.17
CA GLY A 78 -6.05 16.25 2.34
C GLY A 78 -6.99 17.12 1.52
N TYR A 79 -7.98 16.52 0.83
CA TYR A 79 -8.97 17.24 0.02
C TYR A 79 -10.38 16.80 0.35
N GLU A 80 -11.33 17.73 0.17
CA GLU A 80 -12.76 17.42 0.19
C GLU A 80 -13.13 16.58 -1.04
N ALA A 81 -13.85 15.48 -0.82
CA ALA A 81 -14.30 14.66 -1.92
C ALA A 81 -15.39 15.38 -2.71
N THR A 82 -15.33 15.30 -4.04
CA THR A 82 -16.34 15.84 -4.95
C THR A 82 -17.16 14.69 -5.54
N GLU A 83 -18.47 14.81 -5.54
CA GLU A 83 -19.42 13.85 -6.10
C GLU A 83 -20.26 14.48 -7.21
N ILE A 84 -20.30 13.83 -8.38
CA ILE A 84 -20.99 14.32 -9.56
C ILE A 84 -21.88 13.20 -10.11
N PRO A 85 -23.22 13.38 -10.19
CA PRO A 85 -24.08 12.44 -10.90
C PRO A 85 -23.64 12.28 -12.35
N LEU A 86 -23.55 11.04 -12.86
CA LEU A 86 -23.12 10.78 -14.24
C LEU A 86 -24.02 11.46 -15.27
N SER A 87 -25.30 11.67 -14.94
CA SER A 87 -26.23 12.43 -15.77
C SER A 87 -25.84 13.89 -16.00
N ARG A 88 -24.95 14.45 -15.14
CA ARG A 88 -24.43 15.82 -15.29
C ARG A 88 -23.12 15.87 -16.08
N LEU A 89 -22.50 14.74 -16.34
CA LEU A 89 -21.33 14.68 -17.21
C LEU A 89 -21.81 14.77 -18.66
N GLU A 90 -21.47 15.85 -19.32
CA GLU A 90 -21.85 16.04 -20.71
C GLU A 90 -21.19 14.94 -21.58
N GLN A 91 -22.01 14.18 -22.29
CA GLN A 91 -21.54 13.10 -23.16
C GLN A 91 -20.66 13.60 -24.33
N THR A 92 -20.71 14.90 -24.62
CA THR A 92 -19.94 15.54 -25.67
C THR A 92 -18.57 16.05 -25.19
N THR A 93 -18.44 16.36 -23.90
CA THR A 93 -17.17 16.83 -23.32
C THR A 93 -16.34 15.63 -22.92
N LYS A 94 -15.21 15.42 -23.60
CA LYS A 94 -14.30 14.30 -23.33
C LYS A 94 -13.15 14.64 -22.40
N HIS A 95 -12.94 15.92 -22.10
CA HIS A 95 -11.87 16.40 -21.23
C HIS A 95 -12.42 17.28 -20.12
N PHE A 96 -12.13 16.93 -18.86
CA PHE A 96 -12.63 17.59 -17.65
C PHE A 96 -11.48 18.13 -16.81
N THR A 97 -11.71 19.25 -16.14
CA THR A 97 -10.82 19.73 -15.08
C THR A 97 -11.58 19.72 -13.77
N PHE A 98 -11.22 18.82 -12.87
CA PHE A 98 -11.77 18.77 -11.52
C PHE A 98 -10.93 19.62 -10.57
N ARG A 99 -11.59 20.45 -9.77
CA ARG A 99 -10.97 21.29 -8.76
C ARG A 99 -11.32 20.74 -7.38
N LEU A 100 -10.31 20.32 -6.61
CA LEU A 100 -10.50 19.83 -5.25
C LEU A 100 -10.17 20.94 -4.25
N ASN A 101 -11.05 21.16 -3.29
CA ASN A 101 -10.79 22.06 -2.17
C ASN A 101 -9.91 21.34 -1.13
N PRO A 102 -8.83 21.97 -0.66
CA PRO A 102 -8.09 21.44 0.47
C PRO A 102 -9.01 21.24 1.68
N ALA A 103 -8.98 20.05 2.27
CA ALA A 103 -9.69 19.77 3.50
C ALA A 103 -8.84 20.20 4.70
N PRO A 104 -9.42 20.81 5.75
CA PRO A 104 -8.68 21.06 6.98
C PRO A 104 -8.24 19.71 7.57
N ILE A 105 -6.94 19.58 7.82
CA ILE A 105 -6.38 18.41 8.50
C ILE A 105 -6.76 18.54 9.97
N GLY A 106 -7.78 17.78 10.40
CA GLY A 106 -8.13 17.65 11.81
C GLY A 106 -7.05 16.83 12.51
N LEU A 107 -6.20 17.48 13.29
CA LEU A 107 -5.35 16.79 14.26
C LEU A 107 -6.30 16.30 15.37
N ASP A 108 -6.52 15.01 15.46
CA ASP A 108 -7.19 14.45 16.63
C ASP A 108 -6.29 14.76 17.85
N GLU A 109 -6.85 15.39 18.85
CA GLU A 109 -6.15 15.67 20.10
C GLU A 109 -5.74 14.34 20.73
N VAL A 110 -4.45 14.04 20.71
CA VAL A 110 -3.90 12.90 21.45
C VAL A 110 -3.97 13.29 22.91
N ILE A 111 -4.98 12.80 23.63
CA ILE A 111 -5.08 12.95 25.08
C ILE A 111 -3.90 12.19 25.68
N VAL A 112 -2.81 12.89 25.92
CA VAL A 112 -1.68 12.34 26.66
C VAL A 112 -2.14 12.21 28.13
N SER A 113 -2.39 10.98 28.55
CA SER A 113 -2.56 10.68 29.97
C SER A 113 -1.31 11.14 30.74
N THR A 114 -1.50 11.74 31.90
CA THR A 114 -0.40 12.10 32.80
C THR A 114 0.27 10.88 33.46
N ALA A 115 -0.20 9.67 33.17
CA ALA A 115 0.40 8.43 33.61
C ALA A 115 1.69 8.15 32.82
N GLU A 116 2.72 7.68 33.50
CA GLU A 116 3.94 7.17 32.89
C GLU A 116 3.60 5.94 32.03
N LEU A 117 3.75 6.05 30.70
CA LEU A 117 3.45 4.98 29.76
C LEU A 117 4.74 4.25 29.42
N PHE A 118 4.67 2.93 29.38
CA PHE A 118 5.73 2.07 28.85
C PHE A 118 5.55 1.95 27.33
N GLU A 119 6.65 1.94 26.61
CA GLU A 119 6.72 1.64 25.19
C GLU A 119 7.07 0.17 25.00
N VAL A 120 6.24 -0.56 24.24
CA VAL A 120 6.43 -1.97 23.95
C VAL A 120 6.48 -2.15 22.44
N GLU A 121 7.64 -2.51 21.91
CA GLU A 121 7.78 -2.87 20.50
C GLU A 121 7.14 -4.22 20.23
N GLU A 122 6.26 -4.27 19.25
CA GLU A 122 5.51 -5.48 18.87
C GLU A 122 5.50 -5.62 17.34
N GLU A 123 5.60 -6.86 16.88
CA GLU A 123 5.24 -7.23 15.52
C GLU A 123 3.84 -7.83 15.54
N VAL A 124 2.92 -7.22 14.77
CA VAL A 124 1.53 -7.64 14.67
C VAL A 124 1.17 -7.98 13.23
N GLY A 125 0.19 -8.86 13.04
CA GLY A 125 -0.24 -9.27 11.70
C GLY A 125 0.16 -10.70 11.36
N TYR A 126 0.51 -10.95 10.11
CA TYR A 126 0.67 -12.28 9.56
C TYR A 126 2.04 -12.44 8.88
N PRO A 127 3.14 -12.50 9.66
CA PRO A 127 4.47 -12.75 9.12
C PRO A 127 4.54 -14.18 8.54
N ASN A 128 5.32 -14.37 7.51
CA ASN A 128 5.62 -15.70 6.95
C ASN A 128 4.39 -16.51 6.48
N MET A 129 3.35 -15.86 5.93
CA MET A 129 2.24 -16.56 5.30
C MET A 129 2.68 -17.24 4.00
N MET A 130 3.42 -18.33 4.12
CA MET A 130 3.77 -19.26 3.04
C MET A 130 2.60 -20.23 2.80
N GLY A 131 1.41 -19.68 2.61
CA GLY A 131 0.20 -20.47 2.40
C GLY A 131 -0.01 -20.87 0.94
N ARG A 132 -1.06 -21.67 0.68
CA ARG A 132 -1.48 -22.02 -0.68
C ARG A 132 -2.29 -20.92 -1.36
N GLY A 133 -2.55 -19.80 -0.68
CA GLY A 133 -3.29 -18.66 -1.18
C GLY A 133 -2.36 -17.61 -1.76
N ILE A 134 -2.85 -16.91 -2.77
CA ILE A 134 -2.15 -15.81 -3.41
C ILE A 134 -3.12 -14.63 -3.52
N GLY A 135 -2.72 -13.49 -2.97
CA GLY A 135 -3.33 -12.20 -3.26
C GLY A 135 -2.71 -11.63 -4.53
N TYR A 136 -3.51 -11.15 -5.47
CA TYR A 136 -2.96 -10.66 -6.73
C TYR A 136 -3.80 -9.55 -7.35
N TRP A 137 -3.13 -8.71 -8.15
CA TRP A 137 -3.73 -7.82 -9.12
C TRP A 137 -3.45 -8.36 -10.52
N LYS A 138 -4.44 -8.37 -11.35
CA LYS A 138 -4.35 -8.74 -12.77
C LYS A 138 -5.16 -7.79 -13.64
N ASP A 139 -5.17 -8.05 -14.95
CA ASP A 139 -5.77 -7.18 -15.97
C ASP A 139 -7.21 -6.74 -15.72
N SER A 140 -7.97 -7.48 -14.91
CA SER A 140 -9.32 -7.12 -14.49
C SER A 140 -9.39 -6.11 -13.32
N VAL A 141 -8.24 -5.77 -12.75
CA VAL A 141 -8.16 -4.81 -11.64
C VAL A 141 -7.75 -3.46 -12.19
N ALA A 142 -8.67 -2.49 -12.15
CA ALA A 142 -8.39 -1.11 -12.54
C ALA A 142 -7.46 -0.43 -11.52
N LEU A 143 -6.85 0.68 -11.93
CA LEU A 143 -6.11 1.54 -11.01
C LEU A 143 -7.01 1.99 -9.85
N GLY A 144 -6.45 2.08 -8.65
CA GLY A 144 -7.20 2.28 -7.42
C GLY A 144 -7.81 0.99 -6.85
N GLY A 145 -7.57 -0.16 -7.49
CA GLY A 145 -7.86 -1.48 -6.91
C GLY A 145 -7.00 -1.72 -5.68
N GLU A 146 -7.57 -2.34 -4.65
CA GLU A 146 -6.95 -2.43 -3.34
C GLU A 146 -7.11 -3.81 -2.72
N LEU A 147 -6.08 -4.25 -2.03
CA LEU A 147 -6.03 -5.54 -1.34
C LEU A 147 -5.45 -5.35 0.06
N GLY A 148 -6.16 -5.79 1.09
CA GLY A 148 -5.75 -5.60 2.47
C GLY A 148 -6.19 -6.72 3.39
N SER A 149 -5.67 -6.67 4.63
CA SER A 149 -6.06 -7.59 5.70
C SER A 149 -6.33 -6.85 7.00
N ARG A 150 -7.27 -7.37 7.76
CA ARG A 150 -7.50 -6.96 9.14
C ARG A 150 -6.39 -7.50 10.02
N ILE A 151 -5.70 -6.61 10.68
CA ILE A 151 -4.70 -6.92 11.69
C ILE A 151 -5.38 -6.86 13.06
N ARG A 152 -5.39 -7.99 13.73
CA ARG A 152 -5.97 -8.09 15.07
C ARG A 152 -4.93 -7.73 16.11
N VAL A 153 -5.31 -6.87 17.03
CA VAL A 153 -4.45 -6.40 18.11
C VAL A 153 -5.22 -6.30 19.41
N ASP A 154 -4.51 -6.43 20.52
CA ASP A 154 -5.06 -6.07 21.81
C ASP A 154 -5.34 -4.57 21.87
N LYS A 155 -6.43 -4.18 22.56
CA LYS A 155 -6.76 -2.76 22.76
C LYS A 155 -5.63 -1.99 23.44
N GLY A 156 -5.37 -0.80 22.96
CA GLY A 156 -4.35 0.11 23.49
C GLY A 156 -3.77 1.00 22.39
N LEU A 157 -3.37 2.19 22.80
CA LEU A 157 -2.79 3.16 21.86
C LEU A 157 -1.51 2.59 21.25
N ARG A 158 -1.45 2.57 19.93
CA ARG A 158 -0.35 1.98 19.18
C ARG A 158 0.03 2.86 18.00
N ARG A 159 1.33 3.10 17.84
CA ARG A 159 1.91 3.74 16.66
C ARG A 159 2.42 2.68 15.69
N LEU A 160 2.07 2.80 14.42
CA LEU A 160 2.57 1.90 13.38
C LEU A 160 3.90 2.44 12.84
N ASN A 161 4.93 1.60 12.83
CA ASN A 161 6.30 2.01 12.52
C ASN A 161 6.75 1.57 11.12
N ALA A 162 6.45 0.33 10.73
CA ALA A 162 6.80 -0.19 9.41
C ALA A 162 5.85 -1.31 8.97
N LEU A 163 5.59 -1.40 7.66
CA LEU A 163 4.89 -2.50 7.02
C LEU A 163 5.91 -3.41 6.34
N PHE A 164 5.76 -4.71 6.55
CA PHE A 164 6.56 -5.75 5.90
C PHE A 164 5.66 -6.67 5.08
N PHE A 165 6.09 -7.00 3.87
CA PHE A 165 5.46 -8.03 3.05
C PHE A 165 6.43 -8.62 2.04
N GLN A 166 6.12 -9.82 1.59
CA GLN A 166 6.86 -10.50 0.53
C GLN A 166 6.15 -10.33 -0.81
N VAL A 167 6.92 -10.41 -1.88
CA VAL A 167 6.43 -10.44 -3.27
C VAL A 167 6.78 -11.79 -3.86
N LEU A 168 5.77 -12.50 -4.38
CA LEU A 168 5.97 -13.79 -5.04
C LEU A 168 6.32 -13.60 -6.50
N ASP A 169 5.66 -12.67 -7.17
CA ASP A 169 5.90 -12.35 -8.58
C ASP A 169 5.54 -10.89 -8.89
N ASN A 170 6.38 -10.25 -9.69
CA ASN A 170 6.15 -8.95 -10.29
C ASN A 170 6.74 -8.95 -11.72
N PRO A 171 5.92 -9.17 -12.77
CA PRO A 171 6.37 -9.17 -14.15
C PRO A 171 6.70 -7.78 -14.68
N SER A 172 6.20 -6.72 -14.02
CA SER A 172 6.38 -5.31 -14.42
C SER A 172 7.78 -4.82 -14.06
N ASP A 173 8.27 -3.79 -14.75
CA ASP A 173 9.53 -3.14 -14.38
C ASP A 173 9.39 -2.45 -13.01
N SER A 174 8.25 -1.80 -12.80
CA SER A 174 7.87 -1.32 -11.48
C SER A 174 6.35 -1.17 -11.34
N VAL A 175 5.90 -1.18 -10.07
CA VAL A 175 4.50 -0.95 -9.67
C VAL A 175 4.50 0.14 -8.60
N LEU A 176 3.70 1.18 -8.79
CA LEU A 176 3.48 2.20 -7.77
C LEU A 176 2.31 1.79 -6.89
N LEU A 177 2.58 1.70 -5.60
CA LEU A 177 1.61 1.31 -4.57
C LEU A 177 1.41 2.45 -3.57
N ARG A 178 0.18 2.55 -3.03
CA ARG A 178 -0.12 3.37 -1.85
C ARG A 178 -0.50 2.46 -0.70
N VAL A 179 0.10 2.69 0.46
CA VAL A 179 -0.32 2.04 1.70
C VAL A 179 -1.46 2.84 2.32
N ASN A 180 -2.56 2.16 2.59
CA ASN A 180 -3.67 2.72 3.34
C ASN A 180 -3.84 1.95 4.66
N VAL A 181 -4.20 2.67 5.72
CA VAL A 181 -4.57 2.11 7.00
C VAL A 181 -5.96 2.61 7.35
N TYR A 182 -6.89 1.69 7.58
CA TYR A 182 -8.27 2.00 7.93
C TYR A 182 -8.58 1.55 9.35
N GLN A 183 -9.31 2.39 10.06
CA GLN A 183 -10.03 1.94 11.25
C GLN A 183 -11.11 0.96 10.82
N THR A 184 -11.35 -0.08 11.60
CA THR A 184 -12.48 -0.98 11.35
C THR A 184 -13.79 -0.27 11.67
N ASP A 185 -14.79 -0.40 10.81
CA ASP A 185 -16.15 0.01 11.16
C ASP A 185 -16.68 -0.85 12.32
N ILE A 186 -17.13 -0.21 13.39
CA ILE A 186 -17.55 -0.86 14.62
C ILE A 186 -18.69 -1.87 14.39
N LYS A 187 -19.53 -1.64 13.39
CA LYS A 187 -20.71 -2.46 13.10
C LYS A 187 -20.46 -3.55 12.09
N SER A 188 -19.62 -3.29 11.11
CA SER A 188 -19.48 -4.15 9.92
C SER A 188 -18.11 -4.82 9.79
N THR A 189 -17.11 -4.39 10.55
CA THR A 189 -15.68 -4.78 10.43
C THR A 189 -15.03 -4.44 9.07
N TYR A 190 -15.74 -3.79 8.17
CA TYR A 190 -15.22 -3.32 6.88
C TYR A 190 -14.23 -2.14 7.04
N PRO A 191 -13.41 -1.87 6.02
CA PRO A 191 -12.58 -0.66 6.01
C PRO A 191 -13.43 0.60 6.17
N GLY A 192 -13.18 1.32 7.26
CA GLY A 192 -13.86 2.57 7.62
C GLY A 192 -13.03 3.80 7.26
N THR A 193 -12.83 4.70 8.23
CA THR A 193 -12.06 5.94 8.04
C THR A 193 -10.58 5.64 7.89
N ASN A 194 -9.91 6.30 6.94
CA ASN A 194 -8.46 6.23 6.81
C ASN A 194 -7.79 6.88 8.03
N ALA A 195 -6.87 6.14 8.65
CA ALA A 195 -6.14 6.58 9.83
C ALA A 195 -5.04 7.61 9.51
N ASN A 196 -4.65 7.75 8.25
CA ASN A 196 -3.67 8.75 7.83
C ASN A 196 -4.29 10.14 7.81
N LYS A 197 -3.87 11.00 8.74
CA LYS A 197 -4.33 12.38 8.91
C LYS A 197 -3.35 13.41 8.34
N THR A 198 -2.21 12.99 7.79
CA THR A 198 -1.18 13.92 7.30
C THR A 198 -1.54 14.62 5.98
N GLY A 199 -2.59 14.18 5.31
CA GLY A 199 -2.97 14.68 3.98
C GLY A 199 -2.03 14.20 2.85
N LYS A 200 -1.02 13.38 3.16
CA LYS A 200 -0.05 12.85 2.18
C LYS A 200 -0.15 11.33 2.09
N GLY A 201 -0.20 10.82 0.87
CA GLY A 201 -0.18 9.37 0.64
C GLY A 201 1.16 8.73 1.03
N ILE A 202 1.12 7.51 1.54
CA ILE A 202 2.31 6.70 1.79
C ILE A 202 2.57 5.89 0.52
N LEU A 203 3.51 6.35 -0.29
CA LEU A 203 3.79 5.78 -1.61
C LEU A 203 5.03 4.89 -1.55
N HIS A 204 4.99 3.80 -2.32
CA HIS A 204 6.12 2.90 -2.51
C HIS A 204 6.19 2.43 -3.96
N THR A 205 7.38 2.56 -4.56
CA THR A 205 7.64 2.02 -5.89
C THR A 205 8.30 0.66 -5.75
N LEU A 206 7.52 -0.38 -5.99
CA LEU A 206 8.00 -1.77 -6.02
C LEU A 206 8.67 -2.04 -7.37
N ARG A 207 9.94 -2.44 -7.34
CA ARG A 207 10.70 -2.76 -8.56
C ARG A 207 10.72 -4.25 -8.84
N LYS A 208 11.00 -4.59 -10.08
CA LYS A 208 11.18 -5.98 -10.49
C LYS A 208 12.31 -6.65 -9.69
N GLY A 209 12.01 -7.83 -9.16
CA GLY A 209 12.98 -8.62 -8.38
C GLY A 209 13.08 -8.25 -6.90
N GLU A 210 12.32 -7.27 -6.42
CA GLU A 210 12.16 -7.05 -4.98
C GLU A 210 11.22 -8.11 -4.40
N ASN A 211 11.77 -8.98 -3.55
CA ASN A 211 11.02 -10.09 -2.96
C ASN A 211 10.58 -9.83 -1.51
N LEU A 212 11.30 -8.97 -0.81
CA LEU A 212 10.98 -8.52 0.55
C LEU A 212 10.91 -7.00 0.56
N VAL A 213 9.77 -6.48 1.00
CA VAL A 213 9.50 -5.04 1.02
C VAL A 213 9.31 -4.58 2.45
N VAL A 214 9.93 -3.46 2.78
CA VAL A 214 9.74 -2.74 4.04
C VAL A 214 9.36 -1.30 3.72
N ILE A 215 8.23 -0.88 4.25
CA ILE A 215 7.75 0.50 4.09
C ILE A 215 7.74 1.19 5.44
N ASP A 216 8.51 2.27 5.58
CA ASP A 216 8.53 3.10 6.79
C ASP A 216 7.22 3.89 6.90
N LEU A 217 6.49 3.69 7.99
CA LEU A 217 5.20 4.34 8.26
C LEU A 217 5.30 5.53 9.22
N ARG A 218 6.46 5.75 9.84
CA ARG A 218 6.60 6.72 10.95
C ARG A 218 6.33 8.16 10.56
N ALA A 219 6.67 8.54 9.32
CA ALA A 219 6.40 9.89 8.81
C ALA A 219 4.90 10.17 8.61
N ALA A 220 4.08 9.12 8.53
CA ALA A 220 2.63 9.24 8.39
C ALA A 220 1.88 9.33 9.74
N GLU A 221 2.60 9.20 10.86
CA GLU A 221 2.05 9.33 12.22
C GLU A 221 0.75 8.53 12.43
N LEU A 222 0.78 7.27 12.03
CA LEU A 222 -0.38 6.39 12.09
C LEU A 222 -0.60 5.87 13.50
N TRP A 223 -1.73 6.24 14.09
CA TRP A 223 -2.15 5.82 15.42
C TRP A 223 -3.43 4.99 15.35
N VAL A 224 -3.43 3.85 16.03
CA VAL A 224 -4.58 2.96 16.15
C VAL A 224 -4.72 2.50 17.60
N SER A 225 -5.95 2.19 18.04
CA SER A 225 -6.22 1.73 19.41
C SER A 225 -6.91 0.37 19.47
N ASP A 226 -7.32 -0.16 18.34
CA ASP A 226 -8.04 -1.42 18.17
C ASP A 226 -7.58 -2.07 16.86
N ASP A 227 -8.24 -3.16 16.47
CA ASP A 227 -8.01 -3.78 15.16
C ASP A 227 -8.07 -2.76 14.04
N PHE A 228 -7.22 -2.93 13.04
CA PHE A 228 -7.15 -2.06 11.88
C PHE A 228 -7.00 -2.86 10.60
N ILE A 229 -7.26 -2.25 9.48
CA ILE A 229 -7.04 -2.86 8.16
C ILE A 229 -5.89 -2.12 7.51
N ILE A 230 -4.87 -2.86 7.09
CA ILE A 230 -3.79 -2.33 6.27
C ILE A 230 -3.90 -2.90 4.87
N SER A 231 -3.72 -2.06 3.87
CA SER A 231 -3.90 -2.43 2.47
C SER A 231 -2.89 -1.78 1.55
N LEU A 232 -2.72 -2.39 0.38
CA LEU A 232 -1.97 -1.87 -0.74
C LEU A 232 -2.95 -1.52 -1.86
N GLU A 233 -2.86 -0.31 -2.37
CA GLU A 233 -3.64 0.22 -3.48
C GLU A 233 -2.75 0.40 -4.71
N LEU A 234 -3.20 -0.08 -5.86
CA LEU A 234 -2.50 0.02 -7.12
C LEU A 234 -2.69 1.41 -7.73
N LEU A 235 -1.61 2.17 -7.90
CA LEU A 235 -1.63 3.51 -8.48
C LEU A 235 -1.08 3.56 -9.91
N GLY A 236 -0.11 2.70 -10.24
CA GLY A 236 0.50 2.66 -11.55
C GLY A 236 1.28 1.38 -11.81
N VAL A 237 1.42 1.03 -13.09
CA VAL A 237 2.20 -0.11 -13.57
C VAL A 237 3.06 0.36 -14.72
N TYR A 238 4.34 0.04 -14.69
CA TYR A 238 5.32 0.53 -15.66
C TYR A 238 6.11 -0.62 -16.29
N GLY A 239 6.47 -0.45 -17.56
CA GLY A 239 7.28 -1.42 -18.31
C GLY A 239 6.49 -2.61 -18.88
N THR A 240 5.20 -2.73 -18.59
CA THR A 240 4.30 -3.72 -19.19
C THR A 240 2.86 -3.21 -19.12
N GLU A 241 2.02 -3.64 -20.05
CA GLU A 241 0.58 -3.33 -20.03
C GLU A 241 -0.21 -4.24 -19.08
N ARG A 242 0.44 -5.30 -18.54
CA ARG A 242 -0.23 -6.29 -17.72
C ARG A 242 0.21 -6.24 -16.27
N VAL A 243 -0.75 -6.11 -15.39
CA VAL A 243 -0.54 -6.27 -13.95
C VAL A 243 -0.49 -7.76 -13.62
N GLY A 244 0.56 -8.19 -12.95
CA GLY A 244 0.73 -9.58 -12.52
C GLY A 244 1.29 -9.67 -11.11
N LEU A 245 1.24 -8.59 -10.34
CA LEU A 245 1.76 -8.56 -8.97
C LEU A 245 1.03 -9.58 -8.11
N SER A 246 1.80 -10.48 -7.49
CA SER A 246 1.27 -11.48 -6.58
C SER A 246 2.00 -11.50 -5.24
N LEU A 247 1.23 -11.60 -4.16
CA LEU A 247 1.67 -11.57 -2.78
C LEU A 247 1.26 -12.85 -2.05
N PRO A 248 2.04 -13.31 -1.05
CA PRO A 248 1.65 -14.45 -0.23
C PRO A 248 0.35 -14.17 0.52
N ALA A 249 -0.52 -15.16 0.52
CA ALA A 249 -1.71 -15.18 1.33
C ALA A 249 -1.89 -16.56 1.96
N GLY A 250 -2.61 -16.63 3.05
CA GLY A 250 -2.84 -17.87 3.76
C GLY A 250 -4.20 -17.91 4.42
N SER A 251 -4.57 -19.11 4.92
CA SER A 251 -5.76 -19.26 5.75
C SER A 251 -5.40 -19.03 7.21
N SER A 252 -6.23 -18.25 7.89
CA SER A 252 -6.12 -18.00 9.32
C SER A 252 -7.51 -18.05 9.95
N PRO A 253 -7.76 -18.90 10.96
CA PRO A 253 -9.06 -18.96 11.61
C PRO A 253 -9.49 -17.59 12.13
N GLY A 254 -10.66 -17.13 11.66
CA GLY A 254 -11.17 -15.81 11.95
C GLY A 254 -10.39 -14.65 11.31
N GLY A 255 -9.43 -14.90 10.44
CA GLY A 255 -8.75 -13.88 9.63
C GLY A 255 -9.69 -13.34 8.56
N GLU A 256 -9.47 -12.09 8.15
CA GLU A 256 -10.30 -11.42 7.15
C GLU A 256 -9.39 -10.59 6.25
N SER A 257 -9.58 -10.75 4.93
CA SER A 257 -9.02 -9.88 3.91
C SER A 257 -10.13 -9.13 3.20
N PHE A 258 -9.75 -8.02 2.61
CA PHE A 258 -10.65 -7.15 1.87
C PHE A 258 -10.03 -6.80 0.54
N ARG A 259 -10.85 -6.77 -0.51
CA ARG A 259 -10.43 -6.30 -1.83
C ARG A 259 -11.49 -5.38 -2.43
N ARG A 260 -11.04 -4.49 -3.28
CA ARG A 260 -11.88 -3.75 -4.22
C ARG A 260 -11.18 -3.67 -5.56
N TYR A 261 -11.95 -3.70 -6.64
CA TYR A 261 -11.39 -3.86 -7.99
C TYR A 261 -10.97 -2.54 -8.63
N ALA A 262 -11.49 -1.43 -8.17
CA ALA A 262 -11.19 -0.10 -8.67
C ALA A 262 -11.40 0.94 -7.58
N SER A 263 -10.91 2.12 -7.80
CA SER A 263 -11.21 3.29 -6.99
C SER A 263 -12.72 3.44 -6.78
N GLN A 264 -13.16 3.67 -5.54
CA GLN A 264 -14.57 3.83 -5.13
C GLN A 264 -15.46 2.59 -5.28
N SER A 265 -14.95 1.44 -5.72
CA SER A 265 -15.76 0.23 -5.77
C SER A 265 -16.07 -0.32 -4.38
N ARG A 266 -17.08 -1.18 -4.30
CA ARG A 266 -17.42 -1.86 -3.05
C ARG A 266 -16.28 -2.76 -2.58
N TRP A 267 -16.09 -2.79 -1.27
CA TRP A 267 -15.23 -3.77 -0.65
C TRP A 267 -15.89 -5.16 -0.65
N GLU A 268 -15.14 -6.15 -1.07
CA GLU A 268 -15.46 -7.56 -0.90
C GLU A 268 -14.65 -8.11 0.25
N ARG A 269 -15.30 -8.83 1.17
CA ARG A 269 -14.66 -9.53 2.28
C ARG A 269 -14.34 -10.96 1.90
N LEU A 270 -13.13 -11.41 2.21
CA LEU A 270 -12.64 -12.77 2.07
C LEU A 270 -12.40 -13.33 3.47
N GLU A 271 -13.31 -14.18 3.91
CA GLU A 271 -13.26 -14.80 5.24
C GLU A 271 -12.16 -15.86 5.29
N GLU A 272 -11.58 -16.08 6.48
CA GLU A 272 -10.50 -17.05 6.73
C GLU A 272 -9.28 -16.91 5.81
N SER A 273 -9.16 -15.78 5.12
CA SER A 273 -8.04 -15.47 4.24
C SER A 273 -7.33 -14.23 4.74
N VAL A 274 -6.02 -14.26 4.79
CA VAL A 274 -5.18 -13.11 5.19
C VAL A 274 -4.02 -12.96 4.23
N MET A 275 -3.65 -11.70 3.97
CA MET A 275 -2.42 -11.38 3.25
C MET A 275 -1.23 -11.49 4.20
N GLY A 276 -0.07 -11.86 3.70
CA GLY A 276 1.17 -11.93 4.45
C GLY A 276 1.71 -10.54 4.81
N PHE A 277 0.91 -9.75 5.51
CA PHE A 277 1.28 -8.43 6.00
C PHE A 277 1.67 -8.50 7.47
N SER A 278 2.83 -7.99 7.80
CA SER A 278 3.33 -7.82 9.15
C SER A 278 3.63 -6.36 9.41
N VAL A 279 3.27 -5.86 10.58
CA VAL A 279 3.43 -4.46 10.96
C VAL A 279 4.22 -4.38 12.25
N GLN A 280 5.35 -3.69 12.20
CA GLN A 280 6.04 -3.29 13.41
C GLN A 280 5.33 -2.08 14.02
N SER A 281 5.07 -2.15 15.31
CA SER A 281 4.35 -1.11 16.04
C SER A 281 4.91 -0.92 17.44
N THR A 282 4.68 0.26 18.01
CA THR A 282 4.95 0.58 19.41
C THR A 282 3.62 0.71 20.16
N LEU A 283 3.36 -0.18 21.09
CA LEU A 283 2.23 -0.10 22.02
C LEU A 283 2.61 0.79 23.20
N TYR A 284 1.76 1.76 23.51
CA TYR A 284 1.86 2.62 24.69
C TYR A 284 0.90 2.09 25.78
N THR A 285 1.42 1.67 26.93
CA THR A 285 0.63 1.04 27.98
C THR A 285 1.11 1.41 29.38
N ASP A 286 0.17 1.57 30.29
CA ASP A 286 0.44 1.71 31.73
C ASP A 286 0.55 0.36 32.45
N ASN A 287 0.28 -0.74 31.75
CA ASN A 287 0.28 -2.09 32.32
C ASN A 287 1.66 -2.75 32.25
N PRO A 288 2.43 -2.83 33.34
CA PRO A 288 3.77 -3.41 33.34
C PRO A 288 3.79 -4.92 33.01
N ARG A 289 2.65 -5.61 33.04
CA ARG A 289 2.55 -7.02 32.64
C ARG A 289 2.71 -7.22 31.14
N ARG A 290 2.55 -6.17 30.35
CA ARG A 290 2.77 -6.18 28.90
C ARG A 290 4.24 -6.00 28.52
N LEU A 291 5.08 -5.59 29.44
CA LEU A 291 6.52 -5.55 29.20
C LEU A 291 7.07 -6.94 28.90
N PRO A 292 8.00 -7.07 27.94
CA PRO A 292 8.68 -8.33 27.65
C PRO A 292 9.26 -8.92 28.92
N LYS A 293 8.94 -10.18 29.24
CA LYS A 293 9.50 -10.82 30.44
C LYS A 293 11.02 -10.92 30.28
N ALA A 294 11.76 -10.61 31.30
CA ALA A 294 13.23 -10.64 31.32
C ALA A 294 13.85 -11.96 30.78
N ARG A 295 13.09 -13.06 30.80
CA ARG A 295 13.49 -14.33 30.19
C ARG A 295 13.49 -14.28 28.66
N ILE A 296 12.60 -13.48 28.02
CA ILE A 296 12.56 -13.30 26.56
C ILE A 296 13.71 -12.41 26.13
N VAL A 297 13.96 -11.32 26.88
CA VAL A 297 15.12 -10.44 26.68
C VAL A 297 16.42 -11.24 26.79
N ARG A 298 16.61 -12.04 27.86
CA ARG A 298 17.81 -12.89 28.03
C ARG A 298 17.97 -13.95 26.93
N LYS A 299 16.87 -14.46 26.34
CA LYS A 299 16.93 -15.42 25.24
C LYS A 299 17.29 -14.72 23.91
N ARG A 300 16.83 -13.47 23.71
CA ARG A 300 17.27 -12.63 22.60
C ARG A 300 18.75 -12.28 22.71
N GLU A 301 19.18 -11.74 23.85
CA GLU A 301 20.60 -11.43 24.14
C GLU A 301 21.53 -12.63 23.93
N LYS A 302 21.06 -13.85 24.21
CA LYS A 302 21.86 -15.07 24.05
C LYS A 302 22.07 -15.51 22.61
N ASN A 303 21.26 -15.01 21.66
CA ASN A 303 21.35 -15.30 20.22
C ASN A 303 21.83 -14.07 19.41
N GLU A 304 22.27 -13.02 20.10
CA GLU A 304 22.77 -11.81 19.48
C GLU A 304 24.23 -12.01 19.04
N THR A 305 24.50 -11.57 17.83
CA THR A 305 25.84 -11.60 17.26
C THR A 305 26.19 -10.20 16.77
N GLU A 306 27.30 -9.67 17.24
CA GLU A 306 27.86 -8.47 16.65
C GLU A 306 28.44 -8.82 15.28
N ILE A 307 27.96 -8.12 14.26
CA ILE A 307 28.43 -8.25 12.89
C ILE A 307 29.05 -6.95 12.40
N SER A 308 29.96 -7.05 11.47
CA SER A 308 30.50 -5.89 10.77
C SER A 308 30.53 -6.13 9.27
N GLY A 309 30.61 -5.05 8.53
CA GLY A 309 30.69 -5.12 7.07
C GLY A 309 30.94 -3.76 6.45
N TYR A 310 30.85 -3.71 5.14
CA TYR A 310 31.12 -2.52 4.36
C TYR A 310 29.98 -2.26 3.39
N VAL A 311 29.73 -0.98 3.11
CA VAL A 311 28.77 -0.52 2.10
C VAL A 311 29.54 0.17 0.99
N PHE A 312 29.30 -0.26 -0.26
CA PHE A 312 29.97 0.26 -1.45
C PHE A 312 28.98 0.71 -2.52
N TYR A 313 29.43 1.64 -3.36
CA TYR A 313 28.82 1.98 -4.63
C TYR A 313 29.90 2.12 -5.71
N ALA A 314 29.76 1.41 -6.83
CA ALA A 314 30.72 1.40 -7.94
C ALA A 314 32.18 1.15 -7.46
N GLY A 315 32.36 0.26 -6.48
CA GLY A 315 33.67 -0.08 -5.90
C GLY A 315 34.21 0.90 -4.86
N ASN A 316 33.53 2.03 -4.62
CA ASN A 316 33.94 3.03 -3.63
C ASN A 316 33.17 2.84 -2.33
N PRO A 317 33.84 2.96 -1.15
CA PRO A 317 33.16 2.88 0.14
C PRO A 317 32.26 4.09 0.35
N LEU A 318 31.06 3.86 0.87
CA LEU A 318 30.08 4.89 1.17
C LEU A 318 30.14 5.30 2.64
N LYS A 319 30.57 6.52 2.89
CA LYS A 319 30.48 7.19 4.20
C LYS A 319 29.04 7.64 4.44
N GLU A 320 28.57 7.55 5.69
CA GLU A 320 27.22 8.00 6.11
C GLU A 320 26.07 7.22 5.46
N ALA A 321 26.32 6.05 4.85
CA ALA A 321 25.23 5.16 4.46
C ALA A 321 24.52 4.67 5.73
N THR A 322 23.19 4.64 5.69
CA THR A 322 22.38 4.23 6.84
C THR A 322 22.07 2.74 6.74
N LEU A 323 22.53 1.98 7.72
CA LEU A 323 22.10 0.60 7.96
C LEU A 323 21.03 0.65 9.05
N ARG A 324 19.87 0.08 8.80
CA ARG A 324 18.78 0.01 9.74
C ARG A 324 18.39 -1.43 10.00
N ASN A 325 18.25 -1.77 11.28
CA ASN A 325 17.62 -3.00 11.73
C ASN A 325 16.16 -2.67 12.10
N TYR A 326 15.22 -3.06 11.25
CA TYR A 326 13.80 -2.79 11.49
C TYR A 326 13.25 -3.60 12.65
N THR A 327 13.71 -4.84 12.82
CA THR A 327 13.24 -5.74 13.89
C THR A 327 13.61 -5.23 15.28
N ARG A 328 14.71 -4.47 15.38
CA ARG A 328 15.22 -3.90 16.63
C ARG A 328 14.98 -2.40 16.77
N ASN A 329 14.43 -1.78 15.73
CA ASN A 329 14.30 -0.33 15.61
C ASN A 329 15.63 0.44 15.85
N GLU A 330 16.74 -0.14 15.44
CA GLU A 330 18.08 0.41 15.57
C GLU A 330 18.61 0.88 14.23
N SER A 331 19.48 1.89 14.23
CA SER A 331 20.17 2.31 13.03
C SER A 331 21.60 2.74 13.33
N VAL A 332 22.51 2.41 12.42
CA VAL A 332 23.91 2.80 12.44
C VAL A 332 24.29 3.43 11.12
N LYS A 333 25.27 4.33 11.14
CA LYS A 333 25.84 4.92 9.92
C LYS A 333 27.22 4.36 9.67
N THR A 334 27.57 4.21 8.40
CA THR A 334 28.91 3.80 8.01
C THR A 334 29.93 4.90 8.29
N ASP A 335 31.13 4.52 8.65
CA ASP A 335 32.28 5.39 8.85
C ASP A 335 32.89 5.90 7.51
N LYS A 336 33.97 6.64 7.59
CA LYS A 336 34.71 7.17 6.42
C LYS A 336 35.22 6.09 5.45
N TRP A 337 35.30 4.84 5.90
CA TRP A 337 35.71 3.70 5.11
C TRP A 337 34.54 2.85 4.62
N GLY A 338 33.30 3.33 4.81
CA GLY A 338 32.11 2.58 4.48
C GLY A 338 31.80 1.44 5.44
N ARG A 339 32.51 1.35 6.59
CA ARG A 339 32.35 0.26 7.56
C ARG A 339 31.21 0.55 8.52
N PHE A 340 30.43 -0.49 8.85
CA PHE A 340 29.46 -0.50 9.93
C PHE A 340 29.73 -1.63 10.92
N THR A 341 29.20 -1.50 12.13
CA THR A 341 29.11 -2.56 13.13
C THR A 341 27.73 -2.47 13.76
N THR A 342 27.02 -3.58 13.87
CA THR A 342 25.69 -3.65 14.47
C THR A 342 25.44 -5.04 15.07
N THR A 343 24.44 -5.15 15.93
CA THR A 343 24.04 -6.40 16.55
C THR A 343 22.83 -6.97 15.82
N VAL A 344 22.85 -8.26 15.51
CA VAL A 344 21.76 -8.93 14.81
C VAL A 344 21.45 -10.30 15.42
N SER A 345 20.22 -10.76 15.17
CA SER A 345 19.79 -12.14 15.37
C SER A 345 19.27 -12.73 14.05
N LYS A 346 19.19 -14.04 13.97
CA LYS A 346 18.49 -14.72 12.88
C LYS A 346 17.04 -14.23 12.79
N GLY A 347 16.59 -13.87 11.58
CA GLY A 347 15.26 -13.33 11.30
C GLY A 347 15.18 -11.80 11.43
N ASP A 348 16.27 -11.12 11.80
CA ASP A 348 16.28 -9.64 11.77
C ASP A 348 16.21 -9.14 10.32
N ILE A 349 15.45 -8.07 10.11
CA ILE A 349 15.33 -7.41 8.81
C ILE A 349 16.20 -6.16 8.80
N LEU A 350 17.21 -6.17 7.93
CA LEU A 350 18.13 -5.06 7.74
C LEU A 350 17.84 -4.33 6.44
N SER A 351 17.93 -3.01 6.44
CA SER A 351 18.05 -2.24 5.21
C SER A 351 19.32 -1.41 5.18
N VAL A 352 19.79 -1.15 3.96
CA VAL A 352 20.91 -0.25 3.71
C VAL A 352 20.50 0.77 2.67
N SER A 353 20.56 2.03 3.06
CA SER A 353 20.15 3.15 2.21
C SER A 353 21.22 4.24 2.12
N TYR A 354 21.24 4.92 0.98
CA TYR A 354 22.07 6.09 0.73
C TYR A 354 21.36 7.04 -0.27
N PRO A 355 21.40 8.37 -0.08
CA PRO A 355 20.72 9.30 -0.98
C PRO A 355 21.06 9.08 -2.45
N GLY A 356 20.06 8.92 -3.31
CA GLY A 356 20.22 8.72 -4.76
C GLY A 356 20.59 7.30 -5.19
N LEU A 357 20.62 6.33 -4.27
CA LEU A 357 20.84 4.92 -4.56
C LEU A 357 19.65 4.07 -4.12
N LEU A 358 19.54 2.88 -4.74
CA LEU A 358 18.52 1.89 -4.37
C LEU A 358 18.78 1.35 -2.97
N GLU A 359 17.74 1.35 -2.14
CA GLU A 359 17.78 0.67 -0.85
C GLU A 359 17.83 -0.85 -1.05
N ILE A 360 18.67 -1.52 -0.27
CA ILE A 360 18.74 -2.98 -0.20
C ILE A 360 18.10 -3.42 1.11
N VAL A 361 17.18 -4.38 1.05
CA VAL A 361 16.56 -5.00 2.22
C VAL A 361 16.91 -6.49 2.24
N VAL A 362 17.34 -6.99 3.40
CA VAL A 362 17.70 -8.40 3.60
C VAL A 362 17.18 -8.93 4.93
N GLU A 363 16.77 -10.19 4.96
CA GLU A 363 16.54 -10.93 6.19
C GLU A 363 17.83 -11.64 6.60
N VAL A 364 18.18 -11.59 7.87
CA VAL A 364 19.35 -12.27 8.43
C VAL A 364 19.04 -13.76 8.60
N GLU A 365 19.38 -14.57 7.60
CA GLU A 365 19.25 -16.03 7.70
C GLU A 365 20.23 -16.63 8.71
N GLU A 366 21.47 -16.14 8.67
CA GLU A 366 22.54 -16.48 9.62
C GLU A 366 23.32 -15.22 10.01
N PRO A 367 23.54 -14.96 11.31
CA PRO A 367 24.36 -13.85 11.77
C PRO A 367 25.81 -14.01 11.32
N ARG A 368 26.23 -13.24 10.34
CA ARG A 368 27.59 -13.20 9.80
C ARG A 368 27.91 -11.81 9.27
N ASN A 369 29.16 -11.55 8.97
CA ASN A 369 29.56 -10.29 8.35
C ASN A 369 28.97 -10.16 6.94
N PHE A 370 28.41 -8.99 6.63
CA PHE A 370 27.80 -8.67 5.34
C PHE A 370 28.54 -7.52 4.66
N ASN A 371 28.63 -7.59 3.33
CA ASN A 371 29.01 -6.45 2.51
C ASN A 371 27.84 -6.12 1.57
N PHE A 372 27.54 -4.85 1.43
CA PHE A 372 26.45 -4.37 0.60
C PHE A 372 26.99 -3.56 -0.57
N GLN A 373 26.54 -3.91 -1.77
CA GLN A 373 26.85 -3.19 -3.00
C GLN A 373 25.60 -2.49 -3.49
N LEU A 374 25.47 -1.18 -3.20
CA LEU A 374 24.34 -0.39 -3.66
C LEU A 374 24.41 -0.14 -5.16
N LYS A 375 23.23 0.06 -5.78
CA LYS A 375 23.08 0.36 -7.20
C LYS A 375 22.40 1.73 -7.36
N ARG A 376 22.58 2.35 -8.50
CA ARG A 376 21.87 3.60 -8.83
C ARG A 376 20.44 3.27 -9.24
N ASN A 377 19.54 4.23 -8.96
CA ASN A 377 18.16 4.23 -9.51
C ASN A 377 18.18 4.27 -11.05
#